data_bddb99b0d91fae778adef850151fbabb
#
_entry.id   bddb99b0d91fae778adef850151fbabb
#
_cell.length_a   1.000
_cell.length_b   1.000
_cell.length_c   1.000
_cell.angle_alpha   90.00
_cell.angle_beta   90.00
_cell.angle_gamma   90.00
#
_symmetry.space_group_name_H-M   'P 1'
#
loop_
_entity.id
_entity.type
_entity.pdbx_description
1 polymer ?
#
loop_
_entity_poly.entity_id
_entity_poly.type
_entity_poly.pdbx_seq_one_letter_code
_entity_poly.pdbx_strand_id
1 'polypeptide(L)'
;MRKTKIICTIGPASEHEDVLTRMIKAGMDVARLNFSHGSHEEHQGKIDLIKKVRQKLHMPIAIMLDTKGPEYRIKTFENGKIELKDGDTFTLTKIGRAHV
;
A
#
# COMPACT_ATOMS: atom_id res chain seq x y z
N MET A 1 -25.05 -1.89 12.36
CA MET A 1 -23.71 -2.33 11.89
C MET A 1 -23.74 -2.62 10.42
N ARG A 2 -22.79 -2.10 9.65
CA ARG A 2 -22.70 -2.40 8.23
C ARG A 2 -22.22 -3.83 8.02
N LYS A 3 -22.77 -4.49 7.02
CA LYS A 3 -22.28 -5.82 6.61
C LYS A 3 -21.04 -5.71 5.74
N THR A 4 -20.91 -4.60 5.00
CA THR A 4 -19.75 -4.33 4.17
C THR A 4 -18.65 -3.69 5.00
N LYS A 5 -17.44 -4.22 4.91
CA LYS A 5 -16.28 -3.66 5.58
C LYS A 5 -15.43 -2.87 4.59
N ILE A 6 -14.93 -1.74 5.03
CA ILE A 6 -14.11 -0.87 4.21
C ILE A 6 -12.65 -1.03 4.60
N ILE A 7 -11.84 -1.46 3.63
CA ILE A 7 -10.40 -1.65 3.80
C ILE A 7 -9.69 -0.52 3.08
N CYS A 8 -8.86 0.23 3.79
CA CYS A 8 -8.12 1.34 3.22
C CYS A 8 -6.62 1.09 3.33
N THR A 9 -5.90 1.27 2.23
CA THR A 9 -4.45 1.20 2.23
C THR A 9 -3.88 2.50 2.78
N ILE A 10 -3.01 2.37 3.78
CA ILE A 10 -2.36 3.52 4.38
C ILE A 10 -1.08 3.83 3.61
N GLY A 11 -1.02 5.01 3.06
CA GLY A 11 0.11 5.48 2.28
C GLY A 11 0.57 6.87 2.71
N PRO A 12 1.46 7.51 1.93
CA PRO A 12 1.99 8.83 2.30
C PRO A 12 0.93 9.89 2.57
N ALA A 13 -0.19 9.85 1.85
CA ALA A 13 -1.26 10.83 2.02
C ALA A 13 -2.10 10.58 3.27
N SER A 14 -2.06 9.38 3.84
CA SER A 14 -2.94 8.97 4.93
C SER A 14 -2.20 8.55 6.20
N GLU A 15 -0.90 8.82 6.30
CA GLU A 15 -0.11 8.46 7.47
C GLU A 15 0.02 9.59 8.50
N HIS A 16 -1.01 10.42 8.58
CA HIS A 16 -1.10 11.54 9.52
C HIS A 16 -2.29 11.32 10.46
N GLU A 17 -2.12 11.72 11.71
CA GLU A 17 -3.13 11.49 12.74
C GLU A 17 -4.49 12.07 12.39
N ASP A 18 -4.52 13.30 11.89
CA ASP A 18 -5.78 13.97 11.53
C ASP A 18 -6.48 13.29 10.34
N VAL A 19 -5.72 12.86 9.36
CA VAL A 19 -6.29 12.14 8.20
C VAL A 19 -6.84 10.79 8.63
N LEU A 20 -6.09 10.03 9.43
CA LEU A 20 -6.54 8.73 9.94
C LEU A 20 -7.80 8.88 10.78
N THR A 21 -7.86 9.91 11.61
CA THR A 21 -9.04 10.19 12.43
C THR A 21 -10.27 10.40 11.55
N ARG A 22 -10.14 11.18 10.48
CA ARG A 22 -11.24 11.42 9.55
C ARG A 22 -11.64 10.17 8.79
N MET A 23 -10.68 9.34 8.39
CA MET A 23 -10.94 8.08 7.68
C MET A 23 -11.72 7.11 8.57
N ILE A 24 -11.32 6.98 9.83
CA ILE A 24 -12.00 6.11 10.79
C ILE A 24 -13.43 6.60 11.01
N LYS A 25 -13.62 7.89 11.22
CA LYS A 25 -14.94 8.47 11.43
C LYS A 25 -15.83 8.33 10.18
N ALA A 26 -15.22 8.34 9.01
CA ALA A 26 -15.94 8.17 7.75
C ALA A 26 -16.33 6.71 7.46
N GLY A 27 -15.78 5.75 8.21
CA GLY A 27 -16.19 4.36 8.09
C GLY A 27 -15.10 3.34 7.79
N MET A 28 -13.83 3.70 7.90
CA MET A 28 -12.76 2.72 7.71
C MET A 28 -12.84 1.64 8.78
N ASP A 29 -12.80 0.39 8.35
CA ASP A 29 -12.84 -0.76 9.27
C ASP A 29 -11.48 -1.43 9.40
N VAL A 30 -10.70 -1.43 8.34
CA VAL A 30 -9.39 -2.09 8.29
C VAL A 30 -8.36 -1.15 7.68
N ALA A 31 -7.22 -1.02 8.34
CA ALA A 31 -6.06 -0.29 7.81
C ALA A 31 -5.08 -1.31 7.22
N ARG A 32 -4.88 -1.28 5.91
CA ARG A 32 -3.98 -2.18 5.21
C ARG A 32 -2.61 -1.55 5.04
N LEU A 33 -1.57 -2.28 5.41
CA LEU A 33 -0.18 -1.89 5.23
C LEU A 33 0.46 -2.79 4.18
N ASN A 34 0.97 -2.20 3.11
CA ASN A 34 1.60 -2.96 2.03
C ASN A 34 3.09 -3.19 2.35
N PHE A 35 3.42 -4.40 2.81
CA PHE A 35 4.79 -4.75 3.19
C PHE A 35 5.68 -5.07 1.99
N SER A 36 5.17 -4.97 0.76
CA SER A 36 6.01 -5.05 -0.44
C SER A 36 6.86 -3.80 -0.63
N HIS A 37 6.49 -2.71 0.05
CA HIS A 37 7.16 -1.42 -0.06
C HIS A 37 7.48 -0.89 1.34
N GLY A 38 8.51 -0.07 1.43
CA GLY A 38 8.90 0.56 2.68
C GLY A 38 9.73 -0.35 3.59
N SER A 39 10.27 0.21 4.64
CA SER A 39 11.06 -0.52 5.62
C SER A 39 10.21 -0.98 6.80
N HIS A 40 10.75 -1.89 7.61
CA HIS A 40 10.08 -2.32 8.84
C HIS A 40 9.85 -1.14 9.79
N GLU A 41 10.78 -0.21 9.84
CA GLU A 41 10.68 0.96 10.71
C GLU A 41 9.53 1.87 10.27
N GLU A 42 9.39 2.09 8.97
CA GLU A 42 8.27 2.87 8.43
C GLU A 42 6.93 2.24 8.77
N HIS A 43 6.82 0.93 8.61
CA HIS A 43 5.60 0.20 8.92
C HIS A 43 5.31 0.21 10.42
N GLN A 44 6.33 0.10 11.25
CA GLN A 44 6.16 0.18 12.70
C GLN A 44 5.60 1.54 13.11
N GLY A 45 6.10 2.60 12.50
CA GLY A 45 5.58 3.94 12.74
C GLY A 45 4.10 4.08 12.39
N LYS A 46 3.69 3.50 11.26
CA LYS A 46 2.29 3.49 10.84
C LYS A 46 1.42 2.69 11.80
N ILE A 47 1.90 1.51 12.22
CA ILE A 47 1.19 0.67 13.17
C ILE A 47 0.97 1.41 14.49
N ASP A 48 2.01 2.04 15.00
CA ASP A 48 1.93 2.79 16.26
C ASP A 48 0.93 3.94 16.16
N LEU A 49 0.95 4.64 15.03
CA LEU A 49 0.02 5.73 14.80
C LEU A 49 -1.43 5.24 14.75
N ILE A 50 -1.69 4.15 14.03
CA ILE A 50 -3.03 3.56 13.94
C ILE A 50 -3.52 3.12 15.32
N LYS A 51 -2.66 2.48 16.09
CA LYS A 51 -3.01 2.05 17.46
C LYS A 51 -3.35 3.25 18.35
N LYS A 52 -2.58 4.31 18.24
CA LYS A 52 -2.81 5.53 19.00
C LYS A 52 -4.17 6.14 18.66
N VAL A 53 -4.46 6.27 17.37
CA VAL A 53 -5.71 6.90 16.92
C VAL A 53 -6.92 6.05 17.28
N ARG A 54 -6.88 4.73 17.06
CA ARG A 54 -8.03 3.86 17.38
C ARG A 54 -8.31 3.85 18.88
N GLN A 55 -7.28 3.90 19.69
CA GLN A 55 -7.43 3.95 21.13
C GLN A 55 -8.03 5.28 21.57
N LYS A 56 -7.59 6.38 21.00
CA LYS A 56 -8.11 7.71 21.28
C LYS A 56 -9.58 7.83 20.91
N LEU A 57 -9.99 7.21 19.82
CA LEU A 57 -11.37 7.27 19.33
C LEU A 57 -12.27 6.18 19.94
N HIS A 58 -11.69 5.22 20.67
CA HIS A 58 -12.40 4.05 21.20
C HIS A 58 -13.14 3.29 20.10
N MET A 59 -12.54 3.17 18.92
CA MET A 59 -13.14 2.47 17.78
C MET A 59 -12.26 1.28 17.40
N PRO A 60 -12.85 0.09 17.16
CA PRO A 60 -12.09 -1.10 16.77
C PRO A 60 -11.71 -1.01 15.30
N ILE A 61 -10.43 -0.87 15.03
CA ILE A 61 -9.88 -0.84 13.67
C ILE A 61 -8.86 -1.97 13.58
N ALA A 62 -9.05 -2.87 12.60
CA ALA A 62 -8.11 -3.94 12.37
C ALA A 62 -6.91 -3.43 11.57
N ILE A 63 -5.76 -4.03 11.80
CA ILE A 63 -4.54 -3.73 11.05
C ILE A 63 -4.22 -4.95 10.22
N MET A 64 -4.19 -4.78 8.88
CA MET A 64 -3.90 -5.86 7.95
C MET A 64 -2.49 -5.68 7.39
N LEU A 65 -1.66 -6.71 7.56
CA LEU A 65 -0.33 -6.73 6.99
C LEU A 65 -0.36 -7.53 5.70
N ASP A 66 -0.21 -6.84 4.57
CA ASP A 66 -0.21 -7.48 3.26
C ASP A 66 1.23 -7.74 2.85
N THR A 67 1.67 -8.99 3.01
CA THR A 67 3.04 -9.37 2.74
C THR A 67 3.26 -9.72 1.28
N LYS A 68 4.49 -9.50 0.82
CA LYS A 68 4.85 -9.84 -0.54
C LYS A 68 4.93 -11.35 -0.72
N GLY A 69 4.17 -11.86 -1.69
CA GLY A 69 4.28 -13.25 -2.13
C GLY A 69 5.10 -13.36 -3.41
N PRO A 70 5.15 -14.57 -4.00
CA PRO A 70 5.76 -14.73 -5.32
C PRO A 70 5.00 -13.87 -6.34
N GLU A 71 5.75 -13.14 -7.15
CA GLU A 71 5.14 -12.31 -8.18
C GLU A 71 6.03 -12.17 -9.39
N TYR A 72 5.41 -11.89 -10.53
CA TYR A 72 6.10 -11.46 -11.73
C TYR A 72 5.94 -9.96 -11.85
N ARG A 73 7.05 -9.25 -11.80
CA ARG A 73 7.02 -7.80 -11.85
C ARG A 73 8.09 -7.27 -12.78
N ILE A 74 7.73 -6.30 -13.59
CA ILE A 74 8.72 -5.61 -14.43
C ILE A 74 9.63 -4.76 -13.55
N LYS A 75 10.87 -4.65 -13.98
CA LYS A 75 11.85 -3.77 -13.35
C LYS A 75 11.80 -2.41 -14.00
N THR A 76 12.69 -1.53 -13.55
CA THR A 76 12.77 -0.20 -14.12
C THR A 76 13.28 -0.24 -15.55
N PHE A 77 12.85 0.71 -16.36
CA PHE A 77 13.36 0.88 -17.72
C PHE A 77 14.60 1.76 -17.71
N GLU A 78 15.39 1.66 -18.78
CA GLU A 78 16.65 2.40 -18.90
C GLU A 78 16.46 3.90 -18.66
N ASN A 79 15.38 4.49 -19.19
CA ASN A 79 15.07 5.90 -19.03
C ASN A 79 13.98 6.17 -18.00
N GLY A 80 13.75 5.22 -17.10
CA GLY A 80 12.74 5.33 -16.05
C GLY A 80 11.32 5.00 -16.49
N LYS A 81 10.97 5.27 -17.74
CA LYS A 81 9.66 4.94 -18.30
C LYS A 81 9.75 4.82 -19.81
N ILE A 82 8.79 4.12 -20.38
CA ILE A 82 8.64 4.04 -21.84
C ILE A 82 7.18 4.30 -22.19
N GLU A 83 6.97 4.77 -23.43
CA GLU A 83 5.63 4.96 -23.96
C GLU A 83 5.33 3.84 -24.94
N LEU A 84 4.16 3.26 -24.85
CA LEU A 84 3.69 2.22 -25.75
C LEU A 84 2.51 2.75 -26.54
N LYS A 85 2.50 2.49 -27.84
CA LYS A 85 1.40 2.83 -28.72
C LYS A 85 0.64 1.56 -29.08
N ASP A 86 -0.59 1.69 -29.49
CA ASP A 86 -1.38 0.55 -29.93
C ASP A 86 -0.65 -0.19 -31.05
N GLY A 87 -0.52 -1.50 -30.88
CA GLY A 87 0.16 -2.34 -31.85
C GLY A 87 1.65 -2.50 -31.63
N ASP A 88 2.24 -1.78 -30.65
CA ASP A 88 3.65 -1.95 -30.32
C ASP A 88 3.90 -3.31 -29.69
N THR A 89 5.08 -3.86 -29.95
CA THR A 89 5.52 -5.11 -29.35
C THR A 89 6.26 -4.83 -28.06
N PHE A 90 5.92 -5.56 -27.01
CA PHE A 90 6.59 -5.45 -25.72
C PHE A 90 7.08 -6.83 -25.30
N THR A 91 8.39 -6.96 -25.06
CA THR A 91 9.01 -8.24 -24.73
C THR A 91 9.37 -8.30 -23.26
N LEU A 92 8.95 -9.37 -22.58
CA LEU A 92 9.30 -9.62 -21.18
C LEU A 92 10.44 -10.62 -21.12
N THR A 93 11.48 -10.30 -20.37
CA THR A 93 12.66 -11.15 -20.23
C THR A 93 13.07 -11.24 -18.76
N LYS A 94 13.95 -12.21 -18.49
CA LYS A 94 14.49 -12.33 -17.13
C LYS A 94 15.53 -11.26 -16.88
N ILE A 95 15.67 -10.87 -15.61
CA ILE A 95 16.69 -9.91 -15.18
C ILE A 95 18.09 -10.42 -15.52
N GLY A 96 18.94 -9.49 -15.90
CA GLY A 96 20.34 -9.80 -16.17
C GLY A 96 20.64 -10.15 -17.61
N ARG A 97 19.62 -10.25 -18.45
CA ARG A 97 19.81 -10.47 -19.87
C ARG A 97 19.71 -9.15 -20.62
N ALA A 98 20.60 -8.92 -21.53
CA ALA A 98 20.57 -7.74 -22.36
C ALA A 98 19.49 -7.87 -23.42
N HIS A 99 18.62 -6.91 -23.54
CA HIS A 99 17.55 -6.95 -24.47
C HIS A 99 17.16 -5.63 -24.98
N VAL A 100 16.65 -5.60 -26.06
CA VAL A 100 16.11 -4.43 -26.69
C VAL A 100 14.64 -4.60 -26.97
#